data_1e99365267a5f142451bfd757aa20d62
#
_entry.id   1e99365267a5f142451bfd757aa20d62
#
_cell.length_a   1.000
_cell.length_b   1.000
_cell.length_c   1.000
_cell.angle_alpha   90.00
_cell.angle_beta   90.00
_cell.angle_gamma   90.00
#
_symmetry.space_group_name_H-M   'P 1'
#
loop_
_entity.id
_entity.type
_entity.pdbx_description
1 polymer ?
#
loop_
_entity_poly.entity_id
_entity_poly.type
_entity_poly.pdbx_seq_one_letter_code
_entity_poly.pdbx_strand_id
1 'polypeptide(L)'
;MKKHLFLLGLLAASCQKDGDLAPEPKAADEFEIETQGRNRDCGIAQVYVKDAARMEQLLGRAAYAPIYLAAQLDTALWVRKPQTLYVRVRKPGPGEAVVCTAMGPGYSMFVVTSARRKP
;
A
#
# COMPACT_ATOMS: atom_id res chain seq x y z
N MET A 1 -7.18 -49.35 19.28
CA MET A 1 -6.94 -48.92 19.17
C MET A 1 -6.75 -48.04 18.76
N LYS A 2 -6.75 -47.97 18.76
CA LYS A 2 -6.57 -47.20 18.50
C LYS A 2 -6.49 -46.19 17.90
N LYS A 3 -6.52 -46.16 17.98
CA LYS A 3 -6.39 -45.33 17.62
C LYS A 3 -6.47 -44.37 17.04
N HIS A 4 -6.51 -44.30 17.13
CA HIS A 4 -6.58 -43.28 16.78
C HIS A 4 -6.53 -42.28 16.28
N LEU A 5 -6.56 -42.34 16.70
CA LEU A 5 -6.52 -41.30 16.51
C LEU A 5 -6.32 -40.41 16.10
N PHE A 6 -6.17 -40.54 16.28
CA PHE A 6 -5.98 -39.46 16.12
C PHE A 6 -5.79 -38.64 15.52
N LEU A 7 -5.96 -39.01 15.66
CA LEU A 7 -5.74 -38.14 15.27
C LEU A 7 -5.79 -37.29 14.82
N LEU A 8 -6.03 -37.44 15.08
CA LEU A 8 -5.99 -36.49 14.88
C LEU A 8 -5.78 -35.56 14.49
N GLY A 9 -5.82 -35.68 14.57
CA GLY A 9 -5.42 -34.66 14.44
C GLY A 9 -5.30 -33.91 14.00
N LEU A 10 -5.26 -33.89 14.05
CA LEU A 10 -5.02 -33.05 13.82
C LEU A 10 -5.13 -32.26 13.26
N LEU A 11 -5.39 -32.41 13.31
CA LEU A 11 -5.42 -31.55 13.02
C LEU A 11 -5.46 -30.64 12.74
N ALA A 12 -5.64 -30.66 12.97
CA ALA A 12 -5.58 -29.72 13.02
C ALA A 12 -5.21 -28.91 12.74
N ALA A 13 -5.08 -28.99 12.72
CA ALA A 13 -4.69 -28.12 12.67
C ALA A 13 -4.55 -27.36 11.99
N SER A 14 -4.74 -27.46 11.78
CA SER A 14 -4.56 -26.69 11.35
C SER A 14 -4.86 -25.71 10.91
N CYS A 15 -5.17 -25.66 10.91
CA CYS A 15 -5.39 -24.74 10.69
C CYS A 15 -5.43 -23.76 10.59
N GLN A 16 -5.37 -23.56 10.61
CA GLN A 16 -5.35 -22.63 10.73
C GLN A 16 -5.31 -21.71 10.38
N LYS A 17 -5.34 -21.66 10.31
CA LYS A 17 -5.29 -20.81 10.20
C LYS A 17 -5.17 -19.90 9.83
N ASP A 18 -5.10 -19.89 9.70
CA ASP A 18 -4.94 -19.02 9.52
C ASP A 18 -5.05 -18.05 9.16
N GLY A 19 -5.08 -17.99 9.05
CA GLY A 19 -5.09 -17.11 8.87
C GLY A 19 -5.50 -16.22 8.47
N ASP A 20 -5.64 -15.95 8.31
CA ASP A 20 -6.04 -15.05 8.00
C ASP A 20 -6.39 -14.11 8.46
N LEU A 21 -6.41 -14.26 8.51
CA LEU A 21 -6.81 -13.25 9.33
C LEU A 21 -6.07 -12.01 9.27
N ALA A 22 -4.81 -12.06 9.19
CA ALA A 22 -3.98 -10.89 9.16
C ALA A 22 -4.28 -10.08 7.94
N PRO A 23 -4.70 -8.81 8.10
CA PRO A 23 -5.00 -7.97 6.94
C PRO A 23 -3.76 -7.36 6.34
N GLU A 24 -2.66 -8.06 6.33
CA GLU A 24 -1.41 -7.52 5.84
C GLU A 24 -1.33 -7.56 4.33
N PRO A 25 -0.52 -6.70 3.72
CA PRO A 25 -0.30 -6.76 2.29
C PRO A 25 0.27 -8.10 1.89
N LYS A 26 -0.30 -8.73 0.87
CA LYS A 26 0.09 -10.06 0.44
C LYS A 26 0.72 -10.09 -0.94
N ALA A 27 0.31 -9.20 -1.82
CA ALA A 27 0.84 -9.14 -3.16
C ALA A 27 2.10 -8.29 -3.19
N ALA A 28 2.99 -8.59 -4.14
CA ALA A 28 4.24 -7.84 -4.26
C ALA A 28 4.00 -6.37 -4.55
N ASP A 29 2.88 -6.03 -5.17
CA ASP A 29 2.52 -4.65 -5.50
C ASP A 29 1.54 -4.03 -4.51
N GLU A 30 1.31 -4.67 -3.37
CA GLU A 30 0.41 -4.14 -2.35
C GLU A 30 1.23 -3.56 -1.20
N PHE A 31 0.85 -2.36 -0.77
CA PHE A 31 1.57 -1.62 0.26
C PHE A 31 0.61 -1.05 1.28
N GLU A 32 1.07 -0.97 2.51
CA GLU A 32 0.36 -0.22 3.54
C GLU A 32 0.82 1.23 3.47
N ILE A 33 -0.13 2.14 3.37
CA ILE A 33 0.18 3.57 3.32
C ILE A 33 -0.68 4.33 4.33
N GLU A 34 -0.19 5.51 4.68
CA GLU A 34 -0.97 6.44 5.50
C GLU A 34 -1.11 7.74 4.73
N THR A 35 -2.33 8.17 4.50
CA THR A 35 -2.57 9.40 3.74
C THR A 35 -2.24 10.61 4.59
N GLN A 36 -1.68 11.65 3.96
CA GLN A 36 -1.27 12.87 4.62
C GLN A 36 -1.97 14.11 4.07
N GLY A 37 -3.00 13.89 3.24
CA GLY A 37 -3.74 14.99 2.63
C GLY A 37 -3.21 15.33 1.26
N ARG A 38 -3.56 16.52 0.81
CA ARG A 38 -3.23 16.99 -0.53
C ARG A 38 -1.81 17.55 -0.56
N ASN A 39 -1.02 17.11 -1.51
CA ASN A 39 0.29 17.70 -1.74
C ASN A 39 0.08 19.11 -2.31
N ARG A 40 0.77 20.10 -1.76
CA ARG A 40 0.57 21.49 -2.16
C ARG A 40 1.03 21.76 -3.56
N ASP A 41 2.12 21.14 -3.97
CA ASP A 41 2.70 21.42 -5.29
C ASP A 41 1.97 20.68 -6.39
N CYS A 42 1.52 19.48 -6.13
CA CYS A 42 1.04 18.58 -7.17
C CYS A 42 -0.46 18.38 -7.13
N GLY A 43 -1.12 18.74 -6.03
CA GLY A 43 -2.57 18.68 -5.95
C GLY A 43 -3.18 17.30 -5.81
N ILE A 44 -2.36 16.27 -5.66
CA ILE A 44 -2.85 14.90 -5.47
C ILE A 44 -2.46 14.41 -4.08
N ALA A 45 -2.89 13.20 -3.74
CA ALA A 45 -2.67 12.67 -2.41
C ALA A 45 -1.20 12.48 -2.13
N GLN A 46 -0.77 12.95 -0.97
CA GLN A 46 0.55 12.68 -0.43
C GLN A 46 0.40 11.57 0.61
N VAL A 47 1.29 10.61 0.60
CA VAL A 47 1.17 9.45 1.48
C VAL A 47 2.54 9.06 2.04
N TYR A 48 2.51 8.50 3.24
CA TYR A 48 3.65 7.81 3.83
C TYR A 48 3.54 6.34 3.44
N VAL A 49 4.64 5.75 2.97
CA VAL A 49 4.67 4.34 2.59
C VAL A 49 5.44 3.58 3.65
N LYS A 50 4.82 2.59 4.27
CA LYS A 50 5.41 1.86 5.38
C LYS A 50 6.64 1.09 4.96
N ASP A 51 6.62 0.47 3.78
CA ASP A 51 7.75 -0.31 3.26
C ASP A 51 8.37 0.42 2.08
N ALA A 52 9.07 1.50 2.38
CA ALA A 52 9.64 2.37 1.34
C ALA A 52 10.70 1.65 0.53
N ALA A 53 11.47 0.75 1.14
CA ALA A 53 12.51 0.04 0.42
C ALA A 53 11.91 -0.81 -0.71
N ARG A 54 10.80 -1.48 -0.42
CA ARG A 54 10.13 -2.29 -1.43
C ARG A 54 9.50 -1.43 -2.51
N MET A 55 9.01 -0.25 -2.13
CA MET A 55 8.48 0.71 -3.10
C MET A 55 9.57 1.21 -4.03
N GLU A 56 10.77 1.49 -3.50
CA GLU A 56 11.89 1.89 -4.34
C GLU A 56 12.24 0.82 -5.36
N GLN A 57 12.20 -0.45 -4.94
CA GLN A 57 12.45 -1.54 -5.86
C GLN A 57 11.40 -1.61 -6.96
N LEU A 58 10.13 -1.44 -6.59
CA LEU A 58 9.05 -1.50 -7.56
C LEU A 58 9.15 -0.36 -8.56
N LEU A 59 9.44 0.85 -8.10
CA LEU A 59 9.53 2.02 -8.98
C LEU A 59 10.86 2.10 -9.72
N GLY A 60 11.89 1.37 -9.26
CA GLY A 60 13.18 1.36 -9.92
C GLY A 60 13.99 2.62 -9.65
N ARG A 61 13.71 3.33 -8.57
CA ARG A 61 14.45 4.55 -8.23
C ARG A 61 14.36 4.81 -6.73
N ALA A 62 15.39 5.46 -6.21
CA ALA A 62 15.41 5.86 -4.82
C ALA A 62 14.46 7.03 -4.59
N ALA A 63 13.90 7.10 -3.39
CA ALA A 63 13.01 8.16 -3.01
C ALA A 63 13.73 9.17 -2.12
N TYR A 64 13.24 10.40 -2.15
CA TYR A 64 13.75 11.45 -1.27
C TYR A 64 13.47 11.09 0.20
N ALA A 65 12.32 10.49 0.47
CA ALA A 65 11.88 10.13 1.82
C ALA A 65 10.82 9.04 1.65
N PRO A 66 10.34 8.42 2.75
CA PRO A 66 9.25 7.44 2.60
C PRO A 66 7.91 8.11 2.30
N ILE A 67 7.93 9.25 1.64
CA ILE A 67 6.77 10.04 1.25
C ILE A 67 6.65 10.00 -0.26
N TYR A 68 5.44 9.76 -0.74
CA TYR A 68 5.18 9.57 -2.16
C TYR A 68 3.89 10.29 -2.54
N LEU A 69 3.70 10.44 -3.83
CA LEU A 69 2.45 10.97 -4.40
C LEU A 69 1.66 9.78 -4.94
N ALA A 70 0.41 9.68 -4.53
CA ALA A 70 -0.45 8.56 -4.93
C ALA A 70 -1.45 9.05 -5.96
N ALA A 71 -1.16 8.76 -7.23
CA ALA A 71 -2.05 9.14 -8.32
C ALA A 71 -3.24 8.19 -8.38
N GLN A 72 -4.41 8.71 -8.73
CA GLN A 72 -5.64 7.95 -8.93
C GLN A 72 -6.17 7.29 -7.67
N LEU A 73 -5.75 7.78 -6.49
CA LEU A 73 -6.37 7.36 -5.26
C LEU A 73 -7.70 8.10 -5.10
N ASP A 74 -8.76 7.34 -4.83
CA ASP A 74 -10.10 7.91 -4.67
C ASP A 74 -10.06 8.98 -3.58
N THR A 75 -10.50 10.20 -3.90
CA THR A 75 -10.46 11.32 -2.98
C THR A 75 -11.27 11.06 -1.71
N ALA A 76 -12.32 10.24 -1.79
CA ALA A 76 -13.11 9.90 -0.62
C ALA A 76 -12.29 9.19 0.44
N LEU A 77 -11.15 8.60 0.06
CA LEU A 77 -10.31 7.85 0.98
C LEU A 77 -9.27 8.71 1.67
N TRP A 78 -9.05 9.97 1.25
CA TRP A 78 -7.96 10.72 1.83
C TRP A 78 -8.26 12.21 2.05
N VAL A 79 -9.35 12.74 1.47
CA VAL A 79 -9.51 14.19 1.46
C VAL A 79 -9.94 14.74 2.81
N ARG A 80 -10.65 13.97 3.61
CA ARG A 80 -11.21 14.47 4.87
C ARG A 80 -10.29 14.34 6.06
N LYS A 81 -9.64 13.19 6.18
CA LYS A 81 -8.77 12.92 7.32
C LYS A 81 -7.76 11.86 6.94
N PRO A 82 -6.67 11.75 7.70
CA PRO A 82 -5.70 10.69 7.44
C PRO A 82 -6.34 9.32 7.57
N GLN A 83 -5.94 8.42 6.68
CA GLN A 83 -6.43 7.05 6.63
C GLN A 83 -5.24 6.12 6.47
N THR A 84 -5.33 4.94 7.06
CA THR A 84 -4.40 3.86 6.77
C THR A 84 -5.07 2.94 5.76
N LEU A 85 -4.41 2.72 4.65
CA LEU A 85 -4.96 1.97 3.52
C LEU A 85 -3.98 0.90 3.09
N TYR A 86 -4.51 -0.15 2.49
CA TYR A 86 -3.73 -1.07 1.67
C TYR A 86 -4.03 -0.74 0.22
N VAL A 87 -3.00 -0.47 -0.56
CA VAL A 87 -3.16 -0.10 -1.97
C VAL A 87 -2.32 -0.99 -2.85
N ARG A 88 -2.86 -1.35 -4.01
CA ARG A 88 -2.06 -1.95 -5.07
C ARG A 88 -1.64 -0.84 -6.01
N VAL A 89 -0.39 -0.93 -6.46
CA VAL A 89 0.20 0.18 -7.20
C VAL A 89 0.98 -0.33 -8.40
N ARG A 90 1.26 0.60 -9.31
CA ARG A 90 2.15 0.34 -10.44
C ARG A 90 2.97 1.59 -10.72
N LYS A 91 4.00 1.42 -11.53
CA LYS A 91 4.78 2.57 -12.01
C LYS A 91 3.90 3.43 -12.90
N PRO A 92 4.12 4.75 -12.89
CA PRO A 92 3.44 5.62 -13.86
C PRO A 92 3.89 5.27 -15.28
N GLY A 93 2.94 5.28 -16.20
CA GLY A 93 3.23 5.08 -17.61
C GLY A 93 3.52 6.40 -18.30
N PRO A 94 3.82 6.35 -19.62
CA PRO A 94 4.06 7.57 -20.37
C PRO A 94 2.86 8.50 -20.27
N GLY A 95 3.11 9.76 -20.02
CA GLY A 95 2.05 10.76 -19.97
C GLY A 95 1.26 10.79 -18.67
N GLU A 96 1.62 9.99 -17.69
CA GLU A 96 0.91 9.98 -16.41
C GLU A 96 1.57 10.86 -15.34
N ALA A 97 2.70 11.45 -15.64
CA ALA A 97 3.39 12.29 -14.67
C ALA A 97 2.55 13.52 -14.35
N VAL A 98 2.45 13.83 -13.07
CA VAL A 98 1.72 14.99 -12.61
C VAL A 98 2.61 16.23 -12.75
N VAL A 99 2.03 17.32 -13.25
CA VAL A 99 2.74 18.59 -13.33
C VAL A 99 2.63 19.28 -11.98
N CYS A 100 3.77 19.54 -11.37
CA CYS A 100 3.86 20.16 -10.06
C CYS A 100 4.47 21.54 -10.19
N THR A 101 4.28 22.39 -9.16
CA THR A 101 4.77 23.75 -9.19
C THR A 101 6.26 23.85 -8.87
N ALA A 102 6.87 22.76 -8.42
CA ALA A 102 8.29 22.70 -8.07
C ALA A 102 8.65 23.57 -6.85
N MET A 103 7.68 23.79 -5.98
CA MET A 103 7.91 24.61 -4.79
C MET A 103 8.40 23.81 -3.61
N GLY A 104 8.25 22.51 -3.63
CA GLY A 104 8.63 21.66 -2.52
C GLY A 104 9.49 20.50 -2.96
N PRO A 105 9.73 19.51 -2.08
CA PRO A 105 10.51 18.32 -2.44
C PRO A 105 9.87 17.57 -3.59
N GLY A 106 10.68 17.01 -4.47
CA GLY A 106 10.18 16.23 -5.58
C GLY A 106 9.91 14.79 -5.17
N TYR A 107 8.77 14.53 -4.56
CA TYR A 107 8.42 13.18 -4.17
C TYR A 107 8.15 12.33 -5.40
N SER A 108 8.52 11.05 -5.32
CA SER A 108 8.21 10.10 -6.37
C SER A 108 6.73 9.76 -6.37
N MET A 109 6.22 9.38 -7.54
CA MET A 109 4.80 9.10 -7.71
C MET A 109 4.59 7.65 -8.12
N PHE A 110 3.53 7.05 -7.60
CA PHE A 110 3.03 5.78 -8.11
C PHE A 110 1.56 5.94 -8.48
N VAL A 111 1.03 4.96 -9.20
CA VAL A 111 -0.36 4.96 -9.61
C VAL A 111 -1.08 3.87 -8.82
N VAL A 112 -2.18 4.24 -8.18
CA VAL A 112 -2.99 3.30 -7.41
C VAL A 112 -3.94 2.58 -8.35
N THR A 113 -3.94 1.25 -8.31
CA THR A 113 -4.84 0.44 -9.11
C THR A 113 -6.01 -0.09 -8.29
N SER A 114 -5.85 -0.21 -6.99
CA SER A 114 -6.94 -0.56 -6.09
C SER A 114 -6.57 -0.14 -4.68
N ALA A 115 -7.59 0.04 -3.84
CA ALA A 115 -7.37 0.46 -2.47
C ALA A 115 -8.45 -0.11 -1.57
N ARG A 116 -8.06 -0.40 -0.33
CA ARG A 116 -9.00 -0.80 0.72
C ARG A 116 -8.53 -0.23 2.05
N ARG A 117 -9.48 0.02 2.94
CA ARG A 117 -9.12 0.51 4.26
C ARG A 117 -8.52 -0.61 5.09
N LYS A 118 -7.55 -0.25 5.92
CA LYS A 118 -7.02 -1.18 6.90
C LYS A 118 -8.08 -1.38 7.98
N PRO A 119 -8.42 -2.65 8.31
CA PRO A 119 -9.42 -2.93 9.32
C PRO A 119 -9.02 -2.41 10.70
#